data_1f75388ece2365a78f27b9097a93c7ac
#
_entry.id   1f75388ece2365a78f27b9097a93c7ac
#
_cell.length_a   1.000
_cell.length_b   1.000
_cell.length_c   1.000
_cell.angle_alpha   90.00
_cell.angle_beta   90.00
_cell.angle_gamma   90.00
#
_symmetry.space_group_name_H-M   'P 1'
#
loop_
_entity.id
_entity.type
_entity.pdbx_description
1 polymer ?
#
loop_
_entity_poly.entity_id
_entity_poly.type
_entity_poly.pdbx_seq_one_letter_code
_entity_poly.pdbx_strand_id
1 'polypeptide(L)'
;MNNVSERIFDTLVDTNKIYVSMKDKFSIRAYKNAEGKSPISLHLTGDYKRERISLNINVNPKEWDIKKERLNPLSKENQDVNLILDNIKSKLTAIKTSYRLADRVLTPEALKKEFLLPSRVVPKTSREI
;
A
#
# COMPACT_ATOMS: atom_id res chain seq x y z
N MET A 1 -18.43 8.97 -32.01
CA MET A 1 -17.88 8.73 -31.84
C MET A 1 -17.41 8.47 -31.29
N ASN A 2 -17.48 8.79 -31.27
CA ASN A 2 -16.86 8.51 -30.87
C ASN A 2 -16.53 8.02 -30.36
N ASN A 3 -16.63 8.00 -30.14
CA ASN A 3 -16.15 7.47 -29.75
C ASN A 3 -15.73 6.76 -29.74
N VAL A 4 -15.84 6.51 -30.05
CA VAL A 4 -15.47 5.71 -30.17
C VAL A 4 -14.66 5.52 -29.83
N SER A 5 -14.18 5.96 -29.84
CA SER A 5 -13.29 5.85 -29.45
C SER A 5 -13.41 5.70 -28.26
N GLU A 6 -13.95 5.94 -27.86
CA GLU A 6 -14.03 5.71 -26.83
C GLU A 6 -14.36 4.64 -26.51
N ARG A 7 -14.89 4.12 -27.11
CA ARG A 7 -15.24 3.05 -26.90
C ARG A 7 -14.44 2.20 -27.39
N ILE A 8 -13.85 2.45 -28.08
CA ILE A 8 -13.07 1.70 -28.62
C ILE A 8 -12.27 1.25 -27.71
N PHE A 9 -12.00 1.93 -26.94
CA PHE A 9 -11.27 1.47 -26.09
C PHE A 9 -11.93 0.58 -25.28
N ASP A 10 -12.95 0.17 -25.57
CA ASP A 10 -13.57 -0.80 -24.89
C ASP A 10 -12.81 -2.02 -24.87
N THR A 11 -12.12 -2.29 -25.88
CA THR A 11 -11.36 -3.46 -25.92
C THR A 11 -10.35 -3.34 -24.90
N LEU A 12 -10.12 -2.18 -24.43
CA LEU A 12 -9.15 -1.99 -23.45
C LEU A 12 -9.63 -2.38 -22.13
N VAL A 13 -10.85 -2.72 -22.01
CA VAL A 13 -11.42 -3.14 -20.78
C VAL A 13 -10.60 -4.18 -20.11
N ASP A 14 -10.10 -5.15 -20.82
CA ASP A 14 -9.34 -6.19 -20.22
C ASP A 14 -8.07 -5.65 -19.60
N THR A 15 -7.48 -4.71 -20.25
CA THR A 15 -6.28 -4.11 -19.73
C THR A 15 -6.57 -3.38 -18.45
N ASN A 16 -7.72 -2.73 -18.41
CA ASN A 16 -8.11 -2.02 -17.23
C ASN A 16 -8.29 -2.94 -16.06
N LYS A 17 -8.78 -4.13 -16.28
CA LYS A 17 -8.96 -5.07 -15.22
C LYS A 17 -7.64 -5.40 -14.60
N ILE A 18 -6.61 -5.50 -15.37
CA ILE A 18 -5.31 -5.84 -14.85
C ILE A 18 -4.84 -4.78 -13.89
N TYR A 19 -5.05 -3.54 -14.24
CA TYR A 19 -4.56 -2.46 -13.41
C TYR A 19 -5.37 -2.25 -12.14
N VAL A 20 -6.65 -2.53 -12.18
CA VAL A 20 -7.46 -2.27 -11.02
C VAL A 20 -7.59 -3.41 -10.05
N SER A 21 -6.98 -4.52 -10.32
CA SER A 21 -7.14 -5.65 -9.43
C SER A 21 -6.29 -5.57 -8.18
N MET A 22 -5.34 -4.64 -8.12
CA MET A 22 -4.45 -4.57 -6.99
C MET A 22 -5.02 -3.72 -5.86
N LYS A 23 -5.08 -4.30 -4.66
CA LYS A 23 -5.58 -3.60 -3.48
C LYS A 23 -4.60 -3.68 -2.35
N ASP A 24 -4.59 -2.68 -1.50
CA ASP A 24 -3.75 -2.68 -0.33
C ASP A 24 -4.59 -2.27 0.87
N LYS A 25 -4.32 -2.89 2.00
CA LYS A 25 -5.12 -2.67 3.20
C LYS A 25 -4.26 -2.85 4.45
N PHE A 26 -4.45 -1.96 5.43
CA PHE A 26 -3.82 -2.13 6.73
C PHE A 26 -4.79 -2.83 7.67
N SER A 27 -4.26 -3.72 8.49
CA SER A 27 -5.07 -4.35 9.53
C SER A 27 -4.17 -4.67 10.71
N ILE A 28 -4.77 -4.94 11.87
CA ILE A 28 -3.99 -5.35 13.02
C ILE A 28 -4.21 -6.83 13.21
N ARG A 29 -3.20 -7.50 13.75
CA ARG A 29 -3.30 -8.93 13.96
C ARG A 29 -4.10 -9.22 15.21
N ALA A 30 -4.64 -10.43 15.27
CA ALA A 30 -5.51 -10.80 16.38
C ALA A 30 -4.77 -10.93 17.70
N TYR A 31 -3.53 -11.35 17.67
CA TYR A 31 -2.84 -11.56 18.93
C TYR A 31 -2.25 -10.26 19.49
N LYS A 32 -1.97 -10.25 20.76
CA LYS A 32 -1.39 -9.10 21.44
C LYS A 32 -0.06 -9.48 22.04
N ASN A 33 0.86 -8.52 22.09
CA ASN A 33 2.15 -8.79 22.70
C ASN A 33 2.04 -8.60 24.21
N ALA A 34 3.16 -8.68 24.92
CA ALA A 34 3.17 -8.59 26.38
C ALA A 34 2.61 -7.27 26.89
N GLU A 35 2.65 -6.25 26.07
CA GLU A 35 2.12 -4.94 26.45
C GLU A 35 0.68 -4.74 26.05
N GLY A 36 0.04 -5.77 25.55
CA GLY A 36 -1.35 -5.66 25.12
C GLY A 36 -1.52 -4.98 23.78
N LYS A 37 -0.47 -4.91 22.99
CA LYS A 37 -0.53 -4.25 21.68
C LYS A 37 -0.51 -5.26 20.55
N SER A 38 -1.08 -4.88 19.43
CA SER A 38 -1.16 -5.73 18.25
C SER A 38 -0.39 -5.11 17.11
N PRO A 39 0.31 -5.93 16.31
CA PRO A 39 1.08 -5.39 15.20
C PRO A 39 0.21 -5.08 14.00
N ILE A 40 0.59 -4.05 13.27
CA ILE A 40 -0.10 -3.67 12.05
C ILE A 40 0.53 -4.44 10.89
N SER A 41 -0.31 -4.97 10.01
CA SER A 41 0.14 -5.65 8.80
C SER A 41 -0.44 -4.95 7.59
N LEU A 42 0.33 -4.96 6.51
CA LEU A 42 -0.12 -4.45 5.23
C LEU A 42 -0.42 -5.65 4.36
N HIS A 43 -1.63 -5.70 3.82
CA HIS A 43 -2.04 -6.79 2.95
C HIS A 43 -2.13 -6.28 1.51
N LEU A 44 -1.51 -7.00 0.59
CA LEU A 44 -1.54 -6.68 -0.82
C LEU A 44 -2.28 -7.81 -1.52
N THR A 45 -3.34 -7.50 -2.22
CA THR A 45 -4.17 -8.51 -2.85
C THR A 45 -4.42 -8.16 -4.30
N GLY A 46 -4.35 -9.13 -5.17
CA GLY A 46 -4.67 -8.94 -6.56
C GLY A 46 -4.58 -10.24 -7.33
N ASP A 47 -5.45 -10.39 -8.30
CA ASP A 47 -5.38 -11.52 -9.23
C ASP A 47 -5.26 -12.86 -8.52
N TYR A 48 -6.07 -13.07 -7.50
CA TYR A 48 -6.13 -14.31 -6.72
C TYR A 48 -4.87 -14.57 -5.88
N LYS A 49 -4.01 -13.59 -5.76
CA LYS A 49 -2.80 -13.73 -4.95
C LYS A 49 -2.80 -12.73 -3.83
N ARG A 50 -2.09 -13.04 -2.78
CA ARG A 50 -1.99 -12.18 -1.62
C ARG A 50 -0.59 -12.17 -1.09
N GLU A 51 -0.18 -11.03 -0.58
CA GLU A 51 1.08 -10.90 0.14
C GLU A 51 0.81 -10.11 1.40
N ARG A 52 1.61 -10.34 2.41
CA ARG A 52 1.47 -9.62 3.66
C ARG A 52 2.83 -9.11 4.10
N ILE A 53 2.86 -7.91 4.61
CA ILE A 53 4.07 -7.29 5.11
C ILE A 53 3.83 -6.87 6.54
N SER A 54 4.66 -7.32 7.46
CA SER A 54 4.57 -6.86 8.83
C SER A 54 5.30 -5.53 8.92
N LEU A 55 4.66 -4.53 9.49
CA LEU A 55 5.26 -3.21 9.54
C LEU A 55 6.07 -2.98 10.80
N ASN A 56 6.03 -3.93 11.74
CA ASN A 56 6.74 -3.80 13.01
C ASN A 56 6.29 -2.59 13.81
N ILE A 57 5.04 -2.24 13.69
CA ILE A 57 4.42 -1.18 14.46
C ILE A 57 3.36 -1.80 15.31
N ASN A 58 3.45 -1.67 16.62
CA ASN A 58 2.49 -2.26 17.54
C ASN A 58 1.61 -1.18 18.12
N VAL A 59 0.31 -1.40 18.10
CA VAL A 59 -0.65 -0.40 18.52
C VAL A 59 -1.71 -0.98 19.45
N ASN A 60 -2.40 -0.12 20.18
CA ASN A 60 -3.49 -0.53 21.04
C ASN A 60 -4.67 -0.87 20.15
N PRO A 61 -5.13 -2.15 20.15
CA PRO A 61 -6.21 -2.54 19.25
C PRO A 61 -7.52 -1.81 19.52
N LYS A 62 -7.70 -1.30 20.70
CA LYS A 62 -8.92 -0.59 21.02
C LYS A 62 -8.99 0.77 20.34
N GLU A 63 -7.85 1.28 19.92
CA GLU A 63 -7.79 2.58 19.26
C GLU A 63 -7.73 2.48 17.75
N TRP A 64 -7.81 1.28 17.22
CA TRP A 64 -7.72 1.06 15.78
C TRP A 64 -9.10 1.14 15.14
N ASP A 65 -9.21 2.01 14.13
CA ASP A 65 -10.47 2.15 13.39
C ASP A 65 -10.35 1.30 12.13
N ILE A 66 -11.11 0.21 12.10
CA ILE A 66 -11.05 -0.74 10.99
C ILE A 66 -11.44 -0.11 9.66
N LYS A 67 -12.43 0.75 9.67
CA LYS A 67 -12.88 1.35 8.44
C LYS A 67 -11.90 2.35 7.87
N LYS A 68 -11.31 3.15 8.73
CA LYS A 68 -10.35 4.15 8.28
C LYS A 68 -8.96 3.56 8.12
N GLU A 69 -8.72 2.39 8.71
CA GLU A 69 -7.41 1.75 8.69
C GLU A 69 -6.38 2.69 9.32
N ARG A 70 -6.76 3.31 10.41
CA ARG A 70 -5.91 4.25 11.13
C ARG A 70 -6.24 4.20 12.61
N LEU A 71 -5.39 4.79 13.41
CA LEU A 71 -5.64 4.90 14.84
C LEU A 71 -6.46 6.16 15.11
N ASN A 72 -7.22 6.14 16.18
CA ASN A 72 -7.89 7.35 16.64
C ASN A 72 -6.80 8.34 17.00
N PRO A 73 -6.85 9.56 16.49
CA PRO A 73 -5.75 10.51 16.69
C PRO A 73 -5.82 11.24 18.01
N LEU A 74 -5.98 10.48 19.09
CA LEU A 74 -6.12 11.05 20.42
C LEU A 74 -4.80 11.39 21.08
N SER A 75 -3.71 10.86 20.61
CA SER A 75 -2.39 11.12 21.17
C SER A 75 -1.42 11.46 20.07
N LYS A 76 -0.30 12.04 20.44
CA LYS A 76 0.71 12.36 19.47
C LYS A 76 1.29 11.09 18.87
N GLU A 77 1.43 10.05 19.68
CA GLU A 77 1.92 8.78 19.19
C GLU A 77 1.02 8.23 18.10
N ASN A 78 -0.29 8.29 18.32
CA ASN A 78 -1.23 7.78 17.32
C ASN A 78 -1.17 8.62 16.06
N GLN A 79 -1.03 9.92 16.20
CA GLN A 79 -0.93 10.80 15.05
C GLN A 79 0.33 10.50 14.24
N ASP A 80 1.43 10.22 14.93
CA ASP A 80 2.69 9.90 14.26
C ASP A 80 2.58 8.58 13.51
N VAL A 81 1.94 7.58 14.11
CA VAL A 81 1.74 6.30 13.42
C VAL A 81 0.88 6.52 12.18
N ASN A 82 -0.17 7.32 12.29
CA ASN A 82 -1.02 7.59 11.14
C ASN A 82 -0.24 8.26 10.00
N LEU A 83 0.70 9.13 10.34
CA LEU A 83 1.54 9.76 9.32
C LEU A 83 2.42 8.73 8.63
N ILE A 84 2.95 7.77 9.39
CA ILE A 84 3.76 6.71 8.81
C ILE A 84 2.90 5.89 7.85
N LEU A 85 1.66 5.58 8.25
CA LEU A 85 0.77 4.81 7.39
C LEU A 85 0.43 5.59 6.12
N ASP A 86 0.24 6.90 6.23
CA ASP A 86 -0.01 7.73 5.06
C ASP A 86 1.19 7.71 4.11
N ASN A 87 2.40 7.76 4.65
CA ASN A 87 3.60 7.71 3.83
C ASN A 87 3.73 6.37 3.13
N ILE A 88 3.36 5.28 3.81
CA ILE A 88 3.38 3.96 3.20
C ILE A 88 2.40 3.91 2.03
N LYS A 89 1.21 4.47 2.20
CA LYS A 89 0.24 4.50 1.12
C LYS A 89 0.76 5.29 -0.07
N SER A 90 1.42 6.40 0.19
CA SER A 90 1.98 7.21 -0.88
C SER A 90 3.05 6.45 -1.65
N LYS A 91 3.88 5.71 -0.93
CA LYS A 91 4.91 4.91 -1.57
C LYS A 91 4.30 3.83 -2.45
N LEU A 92 3.24 3.16 -1.95
CA LEU A 92 2.56 2.14 -2.73
C LEU A 92 1.92 2.74 -3.98
N THR A 93 1.31 3.90 -3.83
CA THR A 93 0.69 4.57 -4.96
C THR A 93 1.73 4.94 -6.02
N ALA A 94 2.89 5.39 -5.60
CA ALA A 94 3.96 5.74 -6.52
C ALA A 94 4.42 4.52 -7.32
N ILE A 95 4.55 3.37 -6.66
CA ILE A 95 4.95 2.15 -7.34
C ILE A 95 3.88 1.72 -8.34
N LYS A 96 2.61 1.75 -7.92
CA LYS A 96 1.52 1.37 -8.80
C LYS A 96 1.46 2.27 -10.02
N THR A 97 1.64 3.57 -9.81
CA THR A 97 1.60 4.53 -10.89
C THR A 97 2.76 4.30 -11.86
N SER A 98 3.93 4.04 -11.32
CA SER A 98 5.11 3.79 -12.13
C SER A 98 4.89 2.60 -13.06
N TYR A 99 4.33 1.51 -12.53
CA TYR A 99 4.07 0.33 -13.35
C TYR A 99 2.99 0.62 -14.40
N ARG A 100 1.96 1.36 -14.01
CA ARG A 100 0.91 1.68 -14.97
C ARG A 100 1.42 2.56 -16.10
N LEU A 101 2.24 3.55 -15.79
CA LEU A 101 2.78 4.42 -16.82
C LEU A 101 3.76 3.70 -17.74
N ALA A 102 4.40 2.66 -17.24
CA ALA A 102 5.28 1.85 -18.05
C ALA A 102 4.55 0.72 -18.77
N ASP A 103 3.24 0.67 -18.58
CA ASP A 103 2.39 -0.36 -19.20
C ASP A 103 2.83 -1.75 -18.78
N ARG A 104 3.16 -1.90 -17.51
CA ARG A 104 3.60 -3.18 -16.95
C ARG A 104 2.59 -3.69 -15.97
N VAL A 105 2.43 -5.02 -15.92
CA VAL A 105 1.52 -5.63 -14.99
C VAL A 105 2.17 -5.72 -13.63
N LEU A 106 1.44 -5.33 -12.60
CA LEU A 106 1.96 -5.37 -11.24
C LEU A 106 1.23 -6.47 -10.48
N THR A 107 1.98 -7.34 -9.83
CA THR A 107 1.42 -8.39 -9.00
C THR A 107 1.66 -8.05 -7.54
N PRO A 108 0.93 -8.66 -6.61
CA PRO A 108 1.19 -8.41 -5.18
C PRO A 108 2.63 -8.74 -4.81
N GLU A 109 3.18 -9.78 -5.40
CA GLU A 109 4.53 -10.18 -5.13
C GLU A 109 5.53 -9.11 -5.60
N ALA A 110 5.32 -8.58 -6.79
CA ALA A 110 6.19 -7.53 -7.31
C ALA A 110 6.06 -6.26 -6.48
N LEU A 111 4.85 -5.93 -6.07
CA LEU A 111 4.63 -4.75 -5.26
C LEU A 111 5.35 -4.88 -3.91
N LYS A 112 5.25 -6.04 -3.29
CA LYS A 112 5.92 -6.28 -2.03
C LYS A 112 7.44 -6.14 -2.21
N LYS A 113 7.97 -6.69 -3.27
CA LYS A 113 9.38 -6.65 -3.54
C LYS A 113 9.86 -5.22 -3.72
N GLU A 114 9.13 -4.44 -4.52
CA GLU A 114 9.49 -3.04 -4.75
C GLU A 114 9.38 -2.24 -3.46
N PHE A 115 8.34 -2.50 -2.69
CA PHE A 115 8.12 -1.77 -1.46
C PHE A 115 9.26 -2.01 -0.46
N LEU A 116 9.77 -3.23 -0.41
CA LEU A 116 10.82 -3.58 0.53
C LEU A 116 12.22 -3.17 0.10
N LEU A 117 12.37 -2.72 -1.13
CA LEU A 117 13.67 -2.28 -1.58
C LEU A 117 14.06 -0.99 -0.87
N PRO A 118 15.33 -0.84 -0.54
CA PRO A 118 15.77 0.39 0.08
C PRO A 118 15.63 1.54 -0.91
N SER A 119 15.42 2.68 -0.38
CA SER A 119 15.26 3.85 -1.22
C SER A 119 16.59 4.23 -1.82
N ARG A 120 16.78 3.93 -3.05
CA ARG A 120 18.02 4.19 -3.68
C ARG A 120 18.18 5.55 -4.13
N VAL A 121 17.12 6.21 -4.22
CA VAL A 121 17.15 7.52 -4.65
C VAL A 121 17.86 8.40 -3.72
N VAL A 122 17.66 8.13 -2.49
CA VAL A 122 18.24 8.90 -1.49
C VAL A 122 19.71 9.02 -1.58
N PRO A 123 20.36 7.97 -1.82
CA PRO A 123 21.79 8.01 -1.86
C PRO A 123 22.34 8.96 -2.81
N LYS A 124 21.63 9.24 -3.78
CA LYS A 124 22.12 10.08 -4.68
C LYS A 124 22.27 11.34 -4.15
N THR A 125 21.62 11.52 -3.29
CA THR A 125 21.64 12.72 -2.87
C THR A 125 22.75 12.91 -2.11
N SER A 126 22.95 12.35 -1.74
CA SER A 126 23.81 12.53 -1.13
C SER A 126 24.85 12.85 -1.51
N ARG A 127 24.72 13.14 -2.01
CA ARG A 127 25.39 13.42 -2.42
C ARG A 127 25.80 14.09 -2.27
N GLU A 128 25.72 14.14 -2.20
CA GLU A 128 26.10 14.59 -2.25
C GLU A 128 26.49 15.14 -2.07
N ILE A 129 26.45 15.33 -1.98
CA ILE A 129 26.90 15.85 -1.92
C ILE A 129 27.28 16.19 -1.76
#